data_273473c600edb5ffb79d8337a67a305a
#
_entry.id   273473c600edb5ffb79d8337a67a305a
#
_cell.length_a   1.000
_cell.length_b   1.000
_cell.length_c   1.000
_cell.angle_alpha   90.00
_cell.angle_beta   90.00
_cell.angle_gamma   90.00
#
_symmetry.space_group_name_H-M   'P 1'
#
loop_
_entity.id
_entity.type
_entity.pdbx_description
1 polymer ?
#
loop_
_entity_poly.entity_id
_entity_poly.type
_entity_poly.pdbx_seq_one_letter_code
_entity_poly.pdbx_strand_id
1 'polypeptide(L)'
;VCATRDFDGFLRQVAFFGINMPDHPRHFPAVLTFAATDPSGGAGLQADLLTLASMGCHPLSVVTAITVQDTSGVEGIQSIDADWVSDQARAILEDIPIAAFKIGVMGSVENIAAIAEIVSDYPEIPLVFDPVLASTRGDEFASEDALEAMRQMIVPQTTVLTPNTLELLRLALGEDEDRVPADKLARRLTDMGAEYVLVTGTHDSTLDVINTLYGDSGVMRSDRWQRLAGSYHGSGCTLASAIAATIARGLDIEEAVREAQDYTWHSLKFGFRPGMGQFIPDRMFWARDEDETESADQPDTNSGTSDDVSRTAPTRRDDLDPRH
;
A
#
# COMPACT_ATOMS: atom_id res chain seq x y z
N VAL A 1 -2.17 26.42 -32.75
CA VAL A 1 -0.78 26.87 -32.78
C VAL A 1 -0.12 26.30 -31.53
N CYS A 2 0.57 25.16 -31.69
CA CYS A 2 1.24 24.45 -30.61
C CYS A 2 2.62 25.12 -30.46
N ALA A 3 2.86 25.72 -29.29
CA ALA A 3 4.18 26.29 -28.99
C ALA A 3 5.14 25.13 -28.72
N THR A 4 6.07 24.89 -29.63
CA THR A 4 7.24 24.05 -29.40
C THR A 4 8.10 24.71 -28.32
N ARG A 5 8.05 24.17 -27.09
CA ARG A 5 9.00 24.58 -26.04
C ARG A 5 10.40 24.18 -26.49
N ASP A 6 11.31 25.14 -26.39
CA ASP A 6 12.73 25.00 -26.74
C ASP A 6 13.40 23.96 -25.81
N PHE A 7 13.38 22.70 -26.24
CA PHE A 7 14.01 21.58 -25.55
C PHE A 7 15.55 21.69 -25.57
N ASP A 8 16.10 22.33 -26.60
CA ASP A 8 17.54 22.60 -26.72
C ASP A 8 18.05 23.64 -25.70
N GLY A 9 17.22 24.62 -25.37
CA GLY A 9 17.52 25.60 -24.30
C GLY A 9 17.61 24.94 -22.94
N PHE A 10 16.69 24.00 -22.64
CA PHE A 10 16.71 23.22 -21.40
C PHE A 10 17.94 22.32 -21.28
N LEU A 11 18.32 21.61 -22.34
CA LEU A 11 19.51 20.75 -22.36
C LEU A 11 20.81 21.54 -22.20
N ARG A 12 20.89 22.75 -22.76
CA ARG A 12 22.05 23.65 -22.57
C ARG A 12 22.16 24.18 -21.14
N GLN A 13 21.05 24.41 -20.48
CA GLN A 13 21.03 24.88 -19.09
C GLN A 13 21.45 23.77 -18.10
N VAL A 14 21.09 22.51 -18.37
CA VAL A 14 21.55 21.36 -17.60
C VAL A 14 23.05 21.09 -17.78
N ALA A 15 23.58 21.29 -18.98
CA ALA A 15 25.01 21.14 -19.27
C ALA A 15 25.90 22.20 -18.59
N PHE A 16 25.33 23.37 -18.22
CA PHE A 16 26.09 24.46 -17.60
C PHE A 16 26.34 24.24 -16.10
N PHE A 17 25.62 23.33 -15.46
CA PHE A 17 25.76 23.06 -14.01
C PHE A 17 26.88 22.05 -13.68
N GLY A 18 27.72 21.65 -14.62
CA GLY A 18 28.89 20.81 -14.34
C GLY A 18 28.54 19.52 -13.59
N ILE A 19 27.35 18.95 -13.83
CA ILE A 19 26.97 17.66 -13.27
C ILE A 19 27.84 16.63 -13.95
N ASN A 20 28.96 16.27 -13.30
CA ASN A 20 29.69 15.07 -13.64
C ASN A 20 28.72 13.90 -13.51
N MET A 21 28.17 13.44 -14.61
CA MET A 21 27.48 12.16 -14.63
C MET A 21 28.48 11.12 -14.12
N PRO A 22 28.15 10.39 -13.04
CA PRO A 22 29.06 9.35 -12.57
C PRO A 22 29.25 8.33 -13.71
N ASP A 23 30.50 7.95 -13.96
CA ASP A 23 30.89 6.99 -15.04
C ASP A 23 30.30 5.58 -14.88
N HIS A 24 29.54 5.36 -13.80
CA HIS A 24 28.82 4.09 -13.57
C HIS A 24 27.32 4.34 -13.69
N PRO A 25 26.59 3.55 -14.48
CA PRO A 25 25.13 3.58 -14.51
C PRO A 25 24.64 3.33 -13.08
N ARG A 26 23.80 4.24 -12.55
CA ARG A 26 23.15 4.01 -11.26
C ARG A 26 22.28 2.77 -11.40
N HIS A 27 22.67 1.70 -10.73
CA HIS A 27 21.88 0.47 -10.69
C HIS A 27 20.86 0.61 -9.56
N PHE A 28 19.60 0.82 -9.93
CA PHE A 28 18.49 0.77 -8.97
C PHE A 28 18.02 -0.69 -8.88
N PRO A 29 17.93 -1.29 -7.68
CA PRO A 29 17.35 -2.62 -7.56
C PRO A 29 15.91 -2.59 -8.07
N ALA A 30 15.56 -3.55 -8.93
CA ALA A 30 14.23 -3.66 -9.49
C ALA A 30 13.34 -4.53 -8.60
N VAL A 31 12.13 -4.08 -8.33
CA VAL A 31 11.12 -4.83 -7.57
C VAL A 31 9.90 -5.03 -8.45
N LEU A 32 9.51 -6.29 -8.65
CA LEU A 32 8.31 -6.65 -9.42
C LEU A 32 7.13 -6.83 -8.47
N THR A 33 6.09 -6.01 -8.66
CA THR A 33 4.85 -6.12 -7.89
C THR A 33 3.71 -6.70 -8.72
N PHE A 34 2.96 -7.63 -8.11
CA PHE A 34 1.70 -8.18 -8.61
C PHE A 34 0.56 -7.60 -7.76
N ALA A 35 -0.27 -6.75 -8.33
CA ALA A 35 -1.35 -6.12 -7.60
C ALA A 35 -2.50 -5.64 -8.49
N ALA A 36 -3.68 -5.46 -7.90
CA ALA A 36 -4.77 -4.75 -8.53
C ALA A 36 -4.50 -3.26 -8.61
N THR A 37 -5.09 -2.59 -9.59
CA THR A 37 -5.02 -1.12 -9.70
C THR A 37 -5.91 -0.44 -8.66
N ASP A 38 -5.54 0.78 -8.27
CA ASP A 38 -6.37 1.69 -7.50
C ASP A 38 -6.37 3.08 -8.15
N PRO A 39 -7.43 3.47 -8.88
CA PRO A 39 -7.47 4.76 -9.57
C PRO A 39 -7.40 5.98 -8.65
N SER A 40 -7.69 5.82 -7.34
CA SER A 40 -7.52 6.90 -6.35
C SER A 40 -6.05 7.19 -6.00
N GLY A 41 -5.13 6.26 -6.34
CA GLY A 41 -3.72 6.34 -5.98
C GLY A 41 -3.42 6.03 -4.51
N GLY A 42 -4.43 5.65 -3.72
CA GLY A 42 -4.30 5.41 -2.29
C GLY A 42 -3.65 4.09 -1.94
N ALA A 43 -4.02 3.02 -2.64
CA ALA A 43 -3.57 1.65 -2.41
C ALA A 43 -3.14 0.95 -3.70
N GLY A 44 -3.12 -0.37 -3.70
CA GLY A 44 -2.87 -1.22 -4.85
C GLY A 44 -1.56 -0.90 -5.56
N LEU A 45 -1.57 -1.16 -6.87
CA LEU A 45 -0.39 -1.01 -7.72
C LEU A 45 0.20 0.41 -7.66
N GLN A 46 -0.64 1.45 -7.60
CA GLN A 46 -0.20 2.84 -7.54
C GLN A 46 0.56 3.13 -6.24
N ALA A 47 0.08 2.61 -5.12
CA ALA A 47 0.79 2.71 -3.84
C ALA A 47 2.14 2.02 -3.89
N ASP A 48 2.18 0.82 -4.47
CA ASP A 48 3.41 0.03 -4.60
C ASP A 48 4.45 0.78 -5.42
N LEU A 49 4.08 1.24 -6.63
CA LEU A 49 4.99 1.97 -7.53
C LEU A 49 5.55 3.24 -6.90
N LEU A 50 4.70 4.03 -6.24
CA LEU A 50 5.12 5.28 -5.59
C LEU A 50 6.05 5.00 -4.39
N THR A 51 5.76 3.97 -3.59
CA THR A 51 6.59 3.58 -2.45
C THR A 51 7.97 3.11 -2.91
N LEU A 52 8.01 2.18 -3.86
CA LEU A 52 9.24 1.62 -4.39
C LEU A 52 10.13 2.69 -5.02
N ALA A 53 9.54 3.58 -5.84
CA ALA A 53 10.26 4.70 -6.45
C ALA A 53 10.79 5.68 -5.40
N SER A 54 9.98 6.03 -4.39
CA SER A 54 10.37 6.91 -3.28
C SER A 54 11.54 6.36 -2.48
N MET A 55 11.62 5.04 -2.33
CA MET A 55 12.68 4.35 -1.58
C MET A 55 13.89 3.96 -2.45
N GLY A 56 13.98 4.47 -3.69
CA GLY A 56 15.15 4.33 -4.54
C GLY A 56 15.25 3.00 -5.29
N CYS A 57 14.13 2.30 -5.48
CA CYS A 57 14.02 1.12 -6.33
C CYS A 57 13.46 1.47 -7.70
N HIS A 58 13.72 0.61 -8.69
CA HIS A 58 13.02 0.64 -9.98
C HIS A 58 11.73 -0.19 -9.86
N PRO A 59 10.55 0.45 -9.85
CA PRO A 59 9.30 -0.27 -9.69
C PRO A 59 8.85 -0.90 -11.01
N LEU A 60 8.53 -2.19 -10.98
CA LEU A 60 7.96 -2.94 -12.08
C LEU A 60 6.60 -3.49 -11.69
N SER A 61 5.69 -3.65 -12.63
CA SER A 61 4.30 -3.95 -12.31
C SER A 61 3.67 -4.99 -13.22
N VAL A 62 2.94 -5.91 -12.60
CA VAL A 62 2.00 -6.83 -13.22
C VAL A 62 0.61 -6.52 -12.70
N VAL A 63 -0.30 -6.15 -13.59
CA VAL A 63 -1.70 -5.87 -13.24
C VAL A 63 -2.44 -7.19 -13.11
N THR A 64 -2.99 -7.46 -11.93
CA THR A 64 -3.77 -8.68 -11.63
C THR A 64 -5.27 -8.47 -11.72
N ALA A 65 -5.73 -7.26 -11.43
CA ALA A 65 -7.12 -6.84 -11.53
C ALA A 65 -7.23 -5.32 -11.73
N ILE A 66 -8.36 -4.89 -12.28
CA ILE A 66 -8.74 -3.49 -12.36
C ILE A 66 -9.86 -3.24 -11.36
N THR A 67 -9.78 -2.16 -10.57
CA THR A 67 -10.83 -1.78 -9.64
C THR A 67 -11.58 -0.53 -10.09
N VAL A 68 -12.84 -0.45 -9.69
CA VAL A 68 -13.63 0.78 -9.64
C VAL A 68 -13.70 1.15 -8.17
N GLN A 69 -12.88 2.11 -7.76
CA GLN A 69 -12.83 2.54 -6.37
C GLN A 69 -12.40 4.00 -6.24
N ASP A 70 -12.76 4.60 -5.12
CA ASP A 70 -12.36 5.93 -4.70
C ASP A 70 -11.77 5.92 -3.27
N THR A 71 -11.60 7.08 -2.66
CA THR A 71 -11.10 7.18 -1.27
C THR A 71 -12.11 6.67 -0.23
N SER A 72 -13.34 6.40 -0.65
CA SER A 72 -14.44 5.97 0.22
C SER A 72 -14.63 4.45 0.22
N GLY A 73 -14.34 3.73 -0.87
CA GLY A 73 -14.48 2.27 -0.95
C GLY A 73 -14.38 1.71 -2.37
N VAL A 74 -14.57 0.40 -2.48
CA VAL A 74 -14.51 -0.35 -3.73
C VAL A 74 -15.93 -0.63 -4.23
N GLU A 75 -16.24 -0.22 -5.45
CA GLU A 75 -17.53 -0.47 -6.10
C GLU A 75 -17.49 -1.71 -7.01
N GLY A 76 -16.30 -2.09 -7.49
CA GLY A 76 -16.13 -3.26 -8.36
C GLY A 76 -14.68 -3.65 -8.56
N ILE A 77 -14.48 -4.93 -8.88
CA ILE A 77 -13.19 -5.50 -9.25
C ILE A 77 -13.36 -6.40 -10.47
N GLN A 78 -12.47 -6.26 -11.42
CA GLN A 78 -12.38 -7.09 -12.62
C GLN A 78 -11.00 -7.74 -12.68
N SER A 79 -10.93 -9.04 -12.47
CA SER A 79 -9.68 -9.79 -12.62
C SER A 79 -9.17 -9.76 -14.06
N ILE A 80 -7.87 -9.65 -14.22
CA ILE A 80 -7.19 -9.87 -15.49
C ILE A 80 -7.04 -11.38 -15.69
N ASP A 81 -7.16 -11.83 -16.91
CA ASP A 81 -6.96 -13.23 -17.29
C ASP A 81 -5.54 -13.71 -16.90
N ALA A 82 -5.45 -14.95 -16.38
CA ALA A 82 -4.19 -15.48 -15.84
C ALA A 82 -3.08 -15.61 -16.87
N ASP A 83 -3.41 -15.87 -18.13
CA ASP A 83 -2.43 -15.90 -19.20
C ASP A 83 -1.81 -14.51 -19.41
N TRP A 84 -2.60 -13.44 -19.35
CA TRP A 84 -2.10 -12.07 -19.42
C TRP A 84 -1.24 -11.68 -18.22
N VAL A 85 -1.58 -12.16 -17.01
CA VAL A 85 -0.76 -11.96 -15.81
C VAL A 85 0.60 -12.64 -15.98
N SER A 86 0.62 -13.89 -16.47
CA SER A 86 1.83 -14.64 -16.76
C SER A 86 2.68 -13.97 -17.83
N ASP A 87 2.08 -13.55 -18.95
CA ASP A 87 2.79 -12.93 -20.08
C ASP A 87 3.43 -11.61 -19.65
N GLN A 88 2.74 -10.75 -18.87
CA GLN A 88 3.33 -9.53 -18.33
C GLN A 88 4.58 -9.82 -17.48
N ALA A 89 4.48 -10.78 -16.56
CA ALA A 89 5.58 -11.12 -15.66
C ALA A 89 6.77 -11.71 -16.42
N ARG A 90 6.53 -12.69 -17.28
CA ARG A 90 7.58 -13.37 -18.05
C ARG A 90 8.31 -12.41 -18.98
N ALA A 91 7.61 -11.50 -19.65
CA ALA A 91 8.23 -10.48 -20.51
C ALA A 91 9.20 -9.57 -19.72
N ILE A 92 8.89 -9.25 -18.47
CA ILE A 92 9.77 -8.45 -17.61
C ILE A 92 10.95 -9.31 -17.12
N LEU A 93 10.69 -10.53 -16.64
CA LEU A 93 11.70 -11.41 -16.07
C LEU A 93 12.75 -11.88 -17.08
N GLU A 94 12.40 -11.93 -18.37
CA GLU A 94 13.34 -12.23 -19.45
C GLU A 94 14.32 -11.08 -19.76
N ASP A 95 13.96 -9.83 -19.40
CA ASP A 95 14.73 -8.63 -19.76
C ASP A 95 15.43 -7.98 -18.55
N ILE A 96 14.78 -7.98 -17.38
CA ILE A 96 15.22 -7.20 -16.22
C ILE A 96 15.49 -8.12 -15.03
N PRO A 97 16.72 -8.09 -14.45
CA PRO A 97 17.01 -8.82 -13.21
C PRO A 97 16.24 -8.21 -12.04
N ILE A 98 15.49 -9.05 -11.33
CA ILE A 98 14.63 -8.66 -10.19
C ILE A 98 15.36 -8.91 -8.87
N ALA A 99 15.28 -7.96 -7.94
CA ALA A 99 15.87 -8.04 -6.61
C ALA A 99 14.88 -8.47 -5.52
N ALA A 100 13.57 -8.26 -5.74
CA ALA A 100 12.51 -8.74 -4.85
C ALA A 100 11.16 -8.80 -5.58
N PHE A 101 10.28 -9.68 -5.12
CA PHE A 101 8.88 -9.72 -5.49
C PHE A 101 8.00 -9.09 -4.40
N LYS A 102 6.91 -8.44 -4.81
CA LYS A 102 5.82 -8.06 -3.90
C LYS A 102 4.50 -8.56 -4.47
N ILE A 103 3.69 -9.21 -3.65
CA ILE A 103 2.33 -9.64 -4.00
C ILE A 103 1.32 -8.90 -3.13
N GLY A 104 0.28 -8.31 -3.75
CA GLY A 104 -0.91 -7.77 -3.11
C GLY A 104 -2.19 -8.50 -3.56
N VAL A 105 -3.24 -7.75 -3.96
CA VAL A 105 -4.49 -8.34 -4.45
C VAL A 105 -4.26 -9.06 -5.77
N MET A 106 -4.53 -10.37 -5.83
CA MET A 106 -4.29 -11.21 -7.01
C MET A 106 -5.51 -11.36 -7.92
N GLY A 107 -6.72 -11.12 -7.40
CA GLY A 107 -7.96 -11.03 -8.16
C GLY A 107 -8.70 -12.36 -8.36
N SER A 108 -8.04 -13.47 -8.65
CA SER A 108 -8.68 -14.79 -8.85
C SER A 108 -7.78 -15.95 -8.41
N VAL A 109 -8.38 -17.15 -8.28
CA VAL A 109 -7.65 -18.38 -7.95
C VAL A 109 -6.66 -18.76 -9.07
N GLU A 110 -7.05 -18.54 -10.32
CA GLU A 110 -6.20 -18.79 -11.49
C GLU A 110 -4.97 -17.90 -11.47
N ASN A 111 -5.13 -16.63 -11.10
CA ASN A 111 -4.01 -15.70 -10.93
C ASN A 111 -3.09 -16.09 -9.78
N ILE A 112 -3.66 -16.57 -8.65
CA ILE A 112 -2.86 -17.10 -7.54
C ILE A 112 -1.98 -18.26 -8.01
N ALA A 113 -2.53 -19.21 -8.77
CA ALA A 113 -1.79 -20.33 -9.31
C ALA A 113 -0.70 -19.90 -10.29
N ALA A 114 -1.03 -18.99 -11.22
CA ALA A 114 -0.08 -18.46 -12.21
C ALA A 114 1.09 -17.69 -11.55
N ILE A 115 0.79 -16.84 -10.57
CA ILE A 115 1.82 -16.09 -9.82
C ILE A 115 2.68 -17.04 -8.99
N ALA A 116 2.09 -18.05 -8.33
CA ALA A 116 2.83 -19.04 -7.57
C ALA A 116 3.80 -19.85 -8.45
N GLU A 117 3.39 -20.24 -9.66
CA GLU A 117 4.25 -20.90 -10.64
C GLU A 117 5.43 -19.99 -11.01
N ILE A 118 5.17 -18.72 -11.33
CA ILE A 118 6.21 -17.75 -11.70
C ILE A 118 7.23 -17.58 -10.57
N VAL A 119 6.76 -17.34 -9.33
CA VAL A 119 7.66 -17.13 -8.18
C VAL A 119 8.48 -18.40 -7.90
N SER A 120 7.90 -19.60 -8.09
CA SER A 120 8.60 -20.87 -7.89
C SER A 120 9.77 -21.10 -8.86
N ASP A 121 9.77 -20.45 -10.03
CA ASP A 121 10.88 -20.46 -10.99
C ASP A 121 12.10 -19.65 -10.49
N TYR A 122 11.92 -18.80 -9.45
CA TYR A 122 12.95 -17.89 -8.92
C TYR A 122 13.06 -17.98 -7.38
N PRO A 123 13.36 -19.15 -6.82
CA PRO A 123 13.33 -19.38 -5.36
C PRO A 123 14.37 -18.57 -4.56
N GLU A 124 15.38 -18.01 -5.23
CA GLU A 124 16.40 -17.14 -4.62
C GLU A 124 15.96 -15.69 -4.46
N ILE A 125 14.88 -15.28 -5.13
CA ILE A 125 14.38 -13.90 -5.08
C ILE A 125 13.40 -13.78 -3.90
N PRO A 126 13.67 -12.90 -2.92
CA PRO A 126 12.80 -12.73 -1.77
C PRO A 126 11.40 -12.24 -2.18
N LEU A 127 10.38 -12.83 -1.56
CA LEU A 127 8.97 -12.52 -1.76
C LEU A 127 8.37 -11.83 -0.54
N VAL A 128 7.82 -10.64 -0.71
CA VAL A 128 6.96 -9.98 0.29
C VAL A 128 5.50 -10.16 -0.11
N PHE A 129 4.73 -10.81 0.74
CA PHE A 129 3.31 -11.06 0.51
C PHE A 129 2.43 -10.26 1.48
N ASP A 130 1.62 -9.34 0.93
CA ASP A 130 0.57 -8.59 1.62
C ASP A 130 -0.77 -9.30 1.35
N PRO A 131 -1.30 -10.06 2.31
CA PRO A 131 -2.47 -10.92 2.08
C PRO A 131 -3.77 -10.13 2.20
N VAL A 132 -3.98 -9.20 1.29
CA VAL A 132 -5.16 -8.31 1.29
C VAL A 132 -6.43 -9.13 1.06
N LEU A 133 -7.15 -9.48 2.13
CA LEU A 133 -8.36 -10.28 2.06
C LEU A 133 -9.63 -9.44 1.92
N ALA A 134 -9.58 -8.19 2.41
CA ALA A 134 -10.69 -7.26 2.32
C ALA A 134 -10.20 -5.81 2.23
N SER A 135 -11.06 -4.92 1.73
CA SER A 135 -10.84 -3.48 1.83
C SER A 135 -10.88 -3.02 3.29
N THR A 136 -10.36 -1.83 3.60
CA THR A 136 -10.46 -1.22 4.94
C THR A 136 -11.92 -1.06 5.40
N ARG A 137 -12.89 -1.07 4.49
CA ARG A 137 -14.33 -1.01 4.78
C ARG A 137 -14.98 -2.38 4.92
N GLY A 138 -14.25 -3.48 4.66
CA GLY A 138 -14.74 -4.85 4.76
C GLY A 138 -15.29 -5.42 3.46
N ASP A 139 -15.09 -4.76 2.30
CA ASP A 139 -15.40 -5.37 1.01
C ASP A 139 -14.44 -6.54 0.77
N GLU A 140 -14.96 -7.74 0.62
CA GLU A 140 -14.14 -8.94 0.46
C GLU A 140 -13.48 -9.01 -0.92
N PHE A 141 -12.17 -9.25 -0.95
CA PHE A 141 -11.38 -9.47 -2.17
C PHE A 141 -11.03 -10.94 -2.40
N ALA A 142 -11.14 -11.79 -1.38
CA ALA A 142 -10.75 -13.18 -1.45
C ALA A 142 -11.91 -14.08 -1.03
N SER A 143 -12.29 -15.03 -1.90
CA SER A 143 -13.17 -16.15 -1.58
C SER A 143 -12.43 -17.17 -0.70
N GLU A 144 -13.15 -18.12 -0.10
CA GLU A 144 -12.53 -19.24 0.65
C GLU A 144 -11.60 -20.08 -0.24
N ASP A 145 -11.96 -20.30 -1.51
CA ASP A 145 -11.10 -21.00 -2.47
C ASP A 145 -9.80 -20.21 -2.74
N ALA A 146 -9.89 -18.89 -2.84
CA ALA A 146 -8.71 -18.03 -3.01
C ALA A 146 -7.83 -18.07 -1.75
N LEU A 147 -8.42 -18.05 -0.56
CA LEU A 147 -7.72 -18.16 0.70
C LEU A 147 -6.96 -19.48 0.82
N GLU A 148 -7.59 -20.59 0.45
CA GLU A 148 -6.97 -21.90 0.44
C GLU A 148 -5.83 -21.97 -0.59
N ALA A 149 -6.01 -21.41 -1.79
CA ALA A 149 -4.97 -21.32 -2.80
C ALA A 149 -3.75 -20.50 -2.29
N MET A 150 -3.98 -19.37 -1.60
CA MET A 150 -2.91 -18.57 -0.98
C MET A 150 -2.13 -19.39 0.04
N ARG A 151 -2.82 -20.13 0.93
CA ARG A 151 -2.20 -21.01 1.94
C ARG A 151 -1.32 -22.08 1.32
N GLN A 152 -1.80 -22.71 0.25
CA GLN A 152 -1.11 -23.84 -0.37
C GLN A 152 0.01 -23.44 -1.32
N MET A 153 -0.13 -22.30 -2.01
CA MET A 153 0.75 -21.96 -3.12
C MET A 153 1.65 -20.76 -2.86
N ILE A 154 1.19 -19.73 -2.13
CA ILE A 154 1.96 -18.48 -1.93
C ILE A 154 2.69 -18.47 -0.58
N VAL A 155 1.97 -18.81 0.51
CA VAL A 155 2.56 -18.81 1.87
C VAL A 155 3.85 -19.63 1.94
N PRO A 156 3.96 -20.83 1.33
CA PRO A 156 5.19 -21.63 1.41
C PRO A 156 6.41 -21.02 0.71
N GLN A 157 6.22 -20.02 -0.12
CA GLN A 157 7.27 -19.35 -0.90
C GLN A 157 7.58 -17.95 -0.36
N THR A 158 6.91 -17.54 0.73
CA THR A 158 6.94 -16.16 1.22
C THR A 158 8.12 -15.95 2.15
N THR A 159 8.98 -14.96 1.83
CA THR A 159 10.04 -14.50 2.73
C THR A 159 9.44 -13.66 3.87
N VAL A 160 8.63 -12.65 3.57
CA VAL A 160 7.96 -11.83 4.60
C VAL A 160 6.48 -11.73 4.31
N LEU A 161 5.66 -12.31 5.19
CA LEU A 161 4.21 -12.20 5.17
C LEU A 161 3.77 -11.06 6.09
N THR A 162 2.85 -10.17 5.65
CA THR A 162 2.49 -8.95 6.39
C THR A 162 1.01 -8.88 6.80
N PRO A 163 0.43 -9.89 7.44
CA PRO A 163 -0.99 -9.89 7.79
C PRO A 163 -1.29 -8.91 8.92
N ASN A 164 -2.45 -8.26 8.84
CA ASN A 164 -3.07 -7.69 10.04
C ASN A 164 -3.69 -8.80 10.91
N THR A 165 -4.19 -8.44 12.09
CA THR A 165 -4.74 -9.42 13.06
C THR A 165 -5.90 -10.25 12.47
N LEU A 166 -6.76 -9.66 11.62
CA LEU A 166 -7.87 -10.36 11.00
C LEU A 166 -7.40 -11.30 9.87
N GLU A 167 -6.48 -10.84 9.06
CA GLU A 167 -5.86 -11.63 7.98
C GLU A 167 -5.05 -12.78 8.55
N LEU A 168 -4.29 -12.54 9.64
CA LEU A 168 -3.57 -13.57 10.38
C LEU A 168 -4.52 -14.69 10.82
N LEU A 169 -5.65 -14.33 11.41
CA LEU A 169 -6.67 -15.27 11.86
C LEU A 169 -7.19 -16.09 10.68
N ARG A 170 -7.63 -15.44 9.62
CA ARG A 170 -8.21 -16.12 8.44
C ARG A 170 -7.19 -17.01 7.72
N LEU A 171 -5.93 -16.57 7.59
CA LEU A 171 -4.88 -17.37 6.93
C LEU A 171 -4.43 -18.58 7.77
N ALA A 172 -4.35 -18.45 9.09
CA ALA A 172 -3.80 -19.49 9.95
C ALA A 172 -4.83 -20.48 10.45
N LEU A 173 -6.12 -20.12 10.45
CA LEU A 173 -7.22 -20.96 10.93
C LEU A 173 -8.05 -21.50 9.76
N GLY A 174 -8.48 -22.78 9.87
CA GLY A 174 -9.71 -23.21 9.26
C GLY A 174 -10.91 -22.65 10.04
N GLU A 175 -12.12 -22.84 9.57
CA GLU A 175 -13.37 -22.15 10.00
C GLU A 175 -13.76 -22.25 11.48
N ASP A 176 -13.08 -23.01 12.35
CA ASP A 176 -13.64 -23.47 13.65
C ASP A 176 -12.89 -23.06 14.93
N GLU A 177 -11.93 -22.14 14.93
CA GLU A 177 -11.15 -21.83 16.15
C GLU A 177 -11.25 -20.38 16.62
N ASP A 178 -12.13 -20.08 17.59
CA ASP A 178 -12.18 -18.80 18.29
C ASP A 178 -11.02 -18.64 19.33
N ARG A 179 -10.32 -17.49 19.30
CA ARG A 179 -9.36 -17.04 20.32
C ARG A 179 -8.01 -17.76 20.41
N VAL A 180 -7.39 -18.00 19.28
CA VAL A 180 -5.97 -18.43 19.28
C VAL A 180 -5.06 -17.19 19.40
N PRO A 181 -4.06 -17.20 20.30
CA PRO A 181 -3.08 -16.11 20.42
C PRO A 181 -2.28 -15.91 19.13
N ALA A 182 -1.92 -14.64 18.84
CA ALA A 182 -1.25 -14.27 17.60
C ALA A 182 0.08 -14.99 17.37
N ASP A 183 0.85 -15.27 18.44
CA ASP A 183 2.09 -16.05 18.38
C ASP A 183 1.88 -17.48 17.86
N LYS A 184 0.78 -18.12 18.24
CA LYS A 184 0.43 -19.45 17.74
C LYS A 184 -0.03 -19.43 16.29
N LEU A 185 -0.76 -18.38 15.91
CA LEU A 185 -1.22 -18.20 14.53
C LEU A 185 -0.02 -17.91 13.60
N ALA A 186 0.88 -17.01 14.00
CA ALA A 186 2.11 -16.74 13.28
C ALA A 186 2.96 -18.02 13.14
N ARG A 187 3.06 -18.81 14.21
CA ARG A 187 3.76 -20.10 14.17
C ARG A 187 3.16 -21.06 13.15
N ARG A 188 1.83 -21.13 13.03
CA ARG A 188 1.20 -21.97 11.99
C ARG A 188 1.60 -21.54 10.58
N LEU A 189 1.69 -20.23 10.32
CA LEU A 189 2.11 -19.72 9.02
C LEU A 189 3.61 -19.98 8.74
N THR A 190 4.46 -19.91 9.76
CA THR A 190 5.87 -20.33 9.59
C THR A 190 5.96 -21.84 9.39
N ASP A 191 5.17 -22.65 10.08
CA ASP A 191 5.10 -24.11 9.88
C ASP A 191 4.54 -24.49 8.48
N MET A 192 3.78 -23.58 7.81
CA MET A 192 3.35 -23.71 6.40
C MET A 192 4.45 -23.34 5.41
N GLY A 193 5.55 -22.69 5.84
CA GLY A 193 6.69 -22.36 5.01
C GLY A 193 7.03 -20.87 4.88
N ALA A 194 6.22 -19.95 5.42
CA ALA A 194 6.63 -18.54 5.46
C ALA A 194 7.86 -18.37 6.34
N GLU A 195 8.92 -17.73 5.84
CA GLU A 195 10.16 -17.56 6.63
C GLU A 195 9.93 -16.60 7.81
N TYR A 196 9.23 -15.48 7.56
CA TYR A 196 8.91 -14.46 8.55
C TYR A 196 7.45 -14.00 8.42
N VAL A 197 6.83 -13.71 9.58
CA VAL A 197 5.46 -13.18 9.65
C VAL A 197 5.48 -11.88 10.45
N LEU A 198 5.22 -10.75 9.81
CA LEU A 198 5.03 -9.45 10.46
C LEU A 198 3.56 -9.21 10.74
N VAL A 199 3.12 -9.48 11.96
CA VAL A 199 1.75 -9.21 12.38
C VAL A 199 1.58 -7.74 12.69
N THR A 200 0.66 -7.06 11.99
CA THR A 200 0.41 -5.63 12.18
C THR A 200 -0.76 -5.37 13.12
N GLY A 201 -0.54 -4.56 14.16
CA GLY A 201 -1.54 -4.22 15.19
C GLY A 201 -2.47 -3.07 14.83
N THR A 202 -2.66 -2.77 13.56
CA THR A 202 -3.45 -1.60 13.11
C THR A 202 -4.90 -1.66 13.57
N HIS A 203 -5.50 -2.85 13.62
CA HIS A 203 -6.89 -3.08 14.01
C HIS A 203 -7.10 -3.29 15.52
N ASP A 204 -6.04 -3.31 16.31
CA ASP A 204 -6.14 -3.47 17.76
C ASP A 204 -6.63 -2.17 18.42
N SER A 205 -7.44 -2.29 19.48
CA SER A 205 -7.98 -1.13 20.21
C SER A 205 -6.99 -0.56 21.23
N THR A 206 -5.71 -0.45 20.86
CA THR A 206 -4.61 0.04 21.71
C THR A 206 -4.24 1.49 21.39
N LEU A 207 -3.65 2.20 22.37
CA LEU A 207 -3.18 3.58 22.20
C LEU A 207 -2.05 3.67 21.17
N ASP A 208 -1.23 2.62 21.07
CA ASP A 208 -0.15 2.50 20.10
C ASP A 208 -0.45 1.36 19.13
N VAL A 209 0.12 1.44 17.93
CA VAL A 209 0.18 0.32 16.98
C VAL A 209 1.41 -0.52 17.34
N ILE A 210 1.22 -1.80 17.62
CA ILE A 210 2.31 -2.73 17.92
C ILE A 210 2.39 -3.72 16.77
N ASN A 211 3.52 -3.72 16.08
CA ASN A 211 3.82 -4.68 15.02
C ASN A 211 4.86 -5.67 15.53
N THR A 212 4.63 -6.96 15.33
CA THR A 212 5.51 -8.01 15.82
C THR A 212 5.96 -8.91 14.70
N LEU A 213 7.28 -9.01 14.52
CA LEU A 213 7.93 -9.91 13.57
C LEU A 213 8.22 -11.26 14.25
N TYR A 214 7.73 -12.32 13.63
CA TYR A 214 7.95 -13.70 14.03
C TYR A 214 8.82 -14.42 12.99
N GLY A 215 9.66 -15.32 13.46
CA GLY A 215 10.42 -16.29 12.67
C GLY A 215 10.33 -17.66 13.31
N ASP A 216 11.13 -18.61 12.86
CA ASP A 216 11.15 -19.99 13.34
C ASP A 216 11.28 -20.15 14.86
N SER A 217 12.06 -19.28 15.51
CA SER A 217 12.30 -19.31 16.96
C SER A 217 11.23 -18.55 17.76
N GLY A 218 10.20 -17.99 17.13
CA GLY A 218 9.16 -17.17 17.74
C GLY A 218 9.37 -15.68 17.50
N VAL A 219 9.07 -14.83 18.49
CA VAL A 219 9.21 -13.37 18.37
C VAL A 219 10.68 -12.98 18.15
N MET A 220 10.96 -12.35 17.03
CA MET A 220 12.27 -11.75 16.73
C MET A 220 12.33 -10.29 17.16
N ARG A 221 11.25 -9.54 16.88
CA ARG A 221 11.19 -8.10 17.08
C ARG A 221 9.76 -7.65 17.35
N SER A 222 9.58 -6.62 18.18
CA SER A 222 8.30 -5.94 18.38
C SER A 222 8.54 -4.44 18.40
N ASP A 223 7.91 -3.72 17.48
CA ASP A 223 8.02 -2.29 17.33
C ASP A 223 6.71 -1.60 17.72
N ARG A 224 6.84 -0.44 18.36
CA ARG A 224 5.73 0.35 18.85
C ARG A 224 5.70 1.70 18.15
N TRP A 225 4.54 2.05 17.60
CA TRP A 225 4.30 3.28 16.87
C TRP A 225 3.15 4.04 17.48
N GLN A 226 3.28 5.34 17.61
CA GLN A 226 2.17 6.18 18.00
C GLN A 226 1.02 6.03 16.99
N ARG A 227 -0.19 5.75 17.50
CA ARG A 227 -1.38 5.69 16.65
C ARG A 227 -1.73 7.08 16.16
N LEU A 228 -1.77 7.24 14.85
CA LEU A 228 -2.19 8.49 14.20
C LEU A 228 -3.70 8.55 14.14
N ALA A 229 -4.24 9.76 14.26
CA ALA A 229 -5.68 9.99 14.15
C ALA A 229 -6.12 9.82 12.68
N GLY A 230 -7.29 9.21 12.47
CA GLY A 230 -7.87 9.03 11.15
C GLY A 230 -7.78 7.60 10.62
N SER A 231 -8.31 7.41 9.43
CA SER A 231 -8.30 6.15 8.69
C SER A 231 -7.53 6.36 7.39
N TYR A 232 -6.60 5.47 7.09
CA TYR A 232 -5.67 5.59 5.97
C TYR A 232 -5.87 4.48 4.97
N HIS A 233 -6.06 4.86 3.72
CA HIS A 233 -6.15 3.95 2.59
C HIS A 233 -4.77 3.60 2.07
N GLY A 234 -4.45 2.30 1.98
CA GLY A 234 -3.18 1.82 1.43
C GLY A 234 -1.99 1.80 2.39
N SER A 235 -2.21 1.87 3.70
CA SER A 235 -1.14 1.74 4.71
C SER A 235 -0.43 0.38 4.64
N GLY A 236 -1.18 -0.74 4.47
CA GLY A 236 -0.64 -2.09 4.29
C GLY A 236 0.21 -2.21 3.02
N CYS A 237 -0.33 -1.78 1.88
CA CYS A 237 0.40 -1.78 0.60
C CYS A 237 1.69 -0.94 0.69
N THR A 238 1.65 0.22 1.38
CA THR A 238 2.84 1.04 1.60
C THR A 238 3.88 0.29 2.44
N LEU A 239 3.47 -0.36 3.53
CA LEU A 239 4.36 -1.13 4.39
C LEU A 239 5.00 -2.31 3.64
N ALA A 240 4.21 -3.13 2.98
CA ALA A 240 4.71 -4.29 2.25
C ALA A 240 5.68 -3.90 1.12
N SER A 241 5.36 -2.85 0.37
CA SER A 241 6.24 -2.32 -0.68
C SER A 241 7.51 -1.69 -0.11
N ALA A 242 7.43 -1.03 1.04
CA ALA A 242 8.60 -0.51 1.74
C ALA A 242 9.53 -1.65 2.22
N ILE A 243 8.97 -2.77 2.74
CA ILE A 243 9.76 -3.97 3.09
C ILE A 243 10.43 -4.54 1.84
N ALA A 244 9.71 -4.67 0.73
CA ALA A 244 10.29 -5.15 -0.53
C ALA A 244 11.43 -4.25 -1.02
N ALA A 245 11.27 -2.92 -0.90
CA ALA A 245 12.32 -1.96 -1.27
C ALA A 245 13.57 -2.09 -0.39
N THR A 246 13.41 -2.23 0.92
CA THR A 246 14.54 -2.33 1.86
C THR A 246 15.29 -3.64 1.70
N ILE A 247 14.59 -4.77 1.49
CA ILE A 247 15.20 -6.06 1.17
C ILE A 247 15.94 -6.00 -0.17
N ALA A 248 15.33 -5.44 -1.21
CA ALA A 248 15.95 -5.27 -2.52
C ALA A 248 17.24 -4.42 -2.46
N ARG A 249 17.35 -3.49 -1.51
CA ARG A 249 18.53 -2.68 -1.22
C ARG A 249 19.59 -3.43 -0.40
N GLY A 250 19.33 -4.66 0.04
CA GLY A 250 20.27 -5.53 0.72
C GLY A 250 20.31 -5.43 2.25
N LEU A 251 19.25 -4.85 2.88
CA LEU A 251 19.14 -4.86 4.35
C LEU A 251 18.77 -6.27 4.82
N ASP A 252 19.23 -6.64 6.03
CA ASP A 252 18.72 -7.84 6.69
C ASP A 252 17.24 -7.66 7.11
N ILE A 253 16.56 -8.77 7.37
CA ILE A 253 15.09 -8.77 7.56
C ILE A 253 14.66 -7.89 8.74
N GLU A 254 15.36 -7.94 9.88
CA GLU A 254 14.97 -7.15 11.05
C GLU A 254 15.15 -5.65 10.82
N GLU A 255 16.24 -5.26 10.16
CA GLU A 255 16.51 -3.87 9.80
C GLU A 255 15.56 -3.41 8.68
N ALA A 256 15.34 -4.25 7.66
CA ALA A 256 14.41 -3.99 6.56
C ALA A 256 13.00 -3.69 7.06
N VAL A 257 12.48 -4.54 7.94
CA VAL A 257 11.15 -4.37 8.54
C VAL A 257 11.08 -3.10 9.41
N ARG A 258 12.15 -2.79 10.13
CA ARG A 258 12.20 -1.58 10.97
C ARG A 258 12.20 -0.30 10.13
N GLU A 259 13.06 -0.21 9.10
CA GLU A 259 13.13 0.94 8.20
C GLU A 259 11.82 1.12 7.43
N ALA A 260 11.22 0.03 6.96
CA ALA A 260 9.94 0.06 6.26
C ALA A 260 8.78 0.57 7.13
N GLN A 261 8.75 0.19 8.41
CA GLN A 261 7.76 0.71 9.36
C GLN A 261 7.95 2.20 9.64
N ASP A 262 9.19 2.65 9.80
CA ASP A 262 9.52 4.07 10.00
C ASP A 262 9.08 4.92 8.80
N TYR A 263 9.43 4.49 7.59
CA TYR A 263 8.98 5.14 6.36
C TYR A 263 7.46 5.19 6.26
N THR A 264 6.80 4.06 6.55
CA THR A 264 5.33 3.98 6.50
C THR A 264 4.69 4.93 7.51
N TRP A 265 5.18 4.95 8.76
CA TRP A 265 4.65 5.83 9.79
C TRP A 265 4.76 7.32 9.38
N HIS A 266 5.90 7.72 8.81
CA HIS A 266 6.07 9.08 8.32
C HIS A 266 5.16 9.39 7.12
N SER A 267 5.02 8.45 6.17
CA SER A 267 4.07 8.60 5.06
C SER A 267 2.63 8.81 5.53
N LEU A 268 2.22 8.10 6.59
CA LEU A 268 0.90 8.26 7.21
C LEU A 268 0.79 9.60 7.95
N LYS A 269 1.82 9.99 8.70
CA LYS A 269 1.85 11.24 9.47
C LYS A 269 1.64 12.46 8.58
N PHE A 270 2.24 12.45 7.40
CA PHE A 270 2.10 13.50 6.38
C PHE A 270 0.99 13.19 5.37
N GLY A 271 0.16 12.19 5.65
CA GLY A 271 -0.94 11.81 4.79
C GLY A 271 -1.94 12.96 4.58
N PHE A 272 -2.55 12.97 3.41
CA PHE A 272 -3.48 14.01 2.98
C PHE A 272 -4.82 13.41 2.56
N ARG A 273 -5.86 14.24 2.49
CA ARG A 273 -7.22 13.82 2.18
C ARG A 273 -7.68 14.42 0.84
N PRO A 274 -7.49 13.71 -0.29
CA PRO A 274 -7.83 14.27 -1.61
C PRO A 274 -9.33 14.28 -1.90
N GLY A 275 -10.12 13.49 -1.18
CA GLY A 275 -11.56 13.32 -1.36
C GLY A 275 -12.33 13.31 -0.05
N MET A 276 -13.56 12.77 -0.08
CA MET A 276 -14.42 12.69 1.11
C MET A 276 -14.14 11.46 1.98
N GLY A 277 -13.36 10.48 1.47
CA GLY A 277 -13.08 9.23 2.14
C GLY A 277 -11.88 9.29 3.10
N GLN A 278 -11.04 8.26 3.06
CA GLN A 278 -9.88 8.09 3.91
C GLN A 278 -8.73 9.02 3.51
N PHE A 279 -7.77 9.19 4.44
CA PHE A 279 -6.49 9.79 4.11
C PHE A 279 -5.67 8.86 3.20
N ILE A 280 -4.82 9.45 2.36
CA ILE A 280 -3.84 8.74 1.54
C ILE A 280 -2.45 9.06 2.10
N PRO A 281 -1.56 8.05 2.29
CA PRO A 281 -0.19 8.28 2.73
C PRO A 281 0.58 9.16 1.74
N ASP A 282 1.30 10.17 2.23
CA ASP A 282 2.23 10.94 1.40
C ASP A 282 3.55 10.17 1.27
N ARG A 283 3.70 9.45 0.20
CA ARG A 283 4.88 8.62 -0.06
C ARG A 283 6.12 9.41 -0.48
N MET A 284 5.95 10.72 -0.73
CA MET A 284 7.02 11.66 -1.06
C MET A 284 7.22 12.73 0.02
N PHE A 285 6.83 12.44 1.28
CA PHE A 285 6.87 13.37 2.40
C PHE A 285 8.24 14.05 2.58
N TRP A 286 9.31 13.35 2.31
CA TRP A 286 10.69 13.85 2.42
C TRP A 286 11.08 14.86 1.33
N ALA A 287 10.31 14.97 0.25
CA ALA A 287 10.54 15.89 -0.87
C ALA A 287 9.73 17.19 -0.76
N ARG A 288 8.96 17.37 0.34
CA ARG A 288 8.20 18.59 0.59
C ARG A 288 9.01 19.57 1.42
N ASP A 289 8.79 20.87 1.18
CA ASP A 289 9.41 21.94 1.97
C ASP A 289 8.84 21.96 3.40
N GLU A 290 9.70 22.20 4.40
CA GLU A 290 9.30 22.23 5.83
C GLU A 290 8.22 23.29 6.12
N ASP A 291 8.19 24.38 5.36
CA ASP A 291 7.20 25.47 5.50
C ASP A 291 5.77 25.03 5.11
N GLU A 292 5.59 23.99 4.29
CA GLU A 292 4.26 23.45 3.92
C GLU A 292 3.69 22.52 5.01
N THR A 293 4.53 21.97 5.87
CA THR A 293 4.14 20.99 6.88
C THR A 293 3.55 21.62 8.15
N GLU A 294 3.94 22.86 8.50
CA GLU A 294 3.41 23.58 9.67
C GLU A 294 1.98 24.15 9.46
N SER A 295 1.57 24.35 8.21
CA SER A 295 0.23 24.87 7.91
C SER A 295 -0.91 23.82 8.05
N ALA A 296 -0.59 22.54 8.06
CA ALA A 296 -1.57 21.45 8.18
C ALA A 296 -2.02 21.17 9.64
N ASP A 297 -1.30 21.70 10.63
CA ASP A 297 -1.53 21.40 12.06
C ASP A 297 -2.37 22.50 12.78
N GLN A 298 -2.90 23.50 12.06
CA GLN A 298 -3.79 24.49 12.67
C GLN A 298 -5.24 24.06 12.54
N PRO A 299 -5.95 23.78 13.67
CA PRO A 299 -7.40 23.59 13.62
C PRO A 299 -8.04 24.91 13.20
N ASP A 300 -8.98 24.83 12.23
CA ASP A 300 -9.83 25.95 11.79
C ASP A 300 -10.51 26.63 12.98
N THR A 301 -9.86 27.64 13.57
CA THR A 301 -10.43 28.51 14.57
C THR A 301 -11.09 29.74 13.92
N ASN A 302 -11.98 29.52 12.97
CA ASN A 302 -12.80 30.64 12.44
C ASN A 302 -14.28 30.40 12.73
N SER A 303 -14.64 30.41 14.00
CA SER A 303 -16.01 30.69 14.43
C SER A 303 -16.15 32.21 14.60
N GLY A 304 -16.35 32.87 13.47
CA GLY A 304 -16.65 34.30 13.46
C GLY A 304 -17.95 34.60 14.18
N THR A 305 -17.85 35.34 15.25
CA THR A 305 -18.94 36.06 15.91
C THR A 305 -19.63 36.96 14.90
N SER A 306 -20.88 36.65 14.55
CA SER A 306 -21.76 37.58 13.86
C SER A 306 -22.44 38.48 14.88
N ASP A 307 -22.03 39.73 14.88
CA ASP A 307 -22.73 40.82 15.58
C ASP A 307 -24.10 41.07 14.93
N ASP A 308 -25.04 41.16 15.85
CA ASP A 308 -26.43 41.58 15.76
C ASP A 308 -26.57 42.97 15.10
N VAL A 309 -27.34 43.09 14.02
CA VAL A 309 -27.95 44.35 13.60
C VAL A 309 -29.41 44.11 13.24
N SER A 310 -30.27 44.52 14.18
CA SER A 310 -31.70 44.77 14.03
C SER A 310 -32.01 45.66 12.81
N ARG A 311 -33.00 45.28 12.03
CA ARG A 311 -34.00 46.26 11.45
C ARG A 311 -35.20 45.57 10.82
N THR A 312 -36.35 45.79 11.50
CA THR A 312 -37.71 46.14 11.01
C THR A 312 -38.27 45.45 9.76
N ALA A 313 -39.37 44.76 10.03
CA ALA A 313 -40.38 44.37 9.04
C ALA A 313 -41.10 45.58 8.38
N PRO A 314 -41.71 45.38 7.20
CA PRO A 314 -43.11 45.69 7.09
C PRO A 314 -44.01 44.61 6.45
N THR A 315 -45.13 44.39 7.13
CA THR A 315 -46.51 44.15 6.70
C THR A 315 -46.82 43.54 5.31
N ARG A 316 -47.60 42.47 5.43
CA ARG A 316 -48.72 41.93 4.65
C ARG A 316 -49.13 42.64 3.36
N ARG A 317 -49.41 41.85 2.32
CA ARG A 317 -50.66 41.81 1.58
C ARG A 317 -50.95 40.43 1.03
N ASP A 318 -52.19 39.98 1.32
CA ASP A 318 -52.92 38.87 0.75
C ASP A 318 -53.12 39.10 -0.76
N ASP A 319 -53.21 38.01 -1.54
CA ASP A 319 -54.42 37.70 -2.35
C ASP A 319 -54.17 36.54 -3.33
N LEU A 320 -55.03 35.53 -3.14
CA LEU A 320 -55.80 34.76 -4.15
C LEU A 320 -55.05 33.97 -5.27
N ASP A 321 -55.17 32.70 -5.19
CA ASP A 321 -56.08 31.66 -5.66
C ASP A 321 -55.71 31.00 -7.01
N PRO A 322 -56.18 29.81 -7.31
CA PRO A 322 -55.44 28.67 -7.84
C PRO A 322 -55.84 28.34 -9.32
N ARG A 323 -55.20 27.30 -9.88
CA ARG A 323 -55.46 26.63 -11.15
C ARG A 323 -54.45 26.88 -12.28
N HIS A 324 -53.54 25.96 -12.50
CA HIS A 324 -53.58 24.97 -13.60
C HIS A 324 -52.50 23.93 -13.37
#